data_ba0f213fadeb1dfd87028f0a81211101
#
_entry.id   ba0f213fadeb1dfd87028f0a81211101
#
_cell.length_a   1.000
_cell.length_b   1.000
_cell.length_c   1.000
_cell.angle_alpha   90.00
_cell.angle_beta   90.00
_cell.angle_gamma   90.00
#
_symmetry.space_group_name_H-M   'P 1'
#
loop_
_entity.id
_entity.type
_entity.pdbx_description
1 polymer ?
#
loop_
_entity_poly.entity_id
_entity_poly.type
_entity_poly.pdbx_seq_one_letter_code
_entity_poly.pdbx_strand_id
1 'polypeptide(L)'
;MPSSQYRVRAARTSDVPAIQALRAPDEGRVLLHHELVSLYEKLPEFRVVVDAEGRVVAAGGLHVMWSDLAEVRSIVVDGTLRGHGIGGLLLEALVDLARELGIQRLFCLTFETSFFGRHGFVEISDVPVDEATFAELARSTDDGVAEFLDLARVKQNTLGNTRMLRLL
;
A
#
# COMPACT_ATOMS: atom_id res chain seq x y z
N MET A 1 18.63 14.18 -11.83
CA MET A 1 18.16 13.96 -10.45
C MET A 1 16.68 14.27 -10.39
N PRO A 2 15.81 13.30 -10.18
CA PRO A 2 14.37 13.57 -10.11
C PRO A 2 13.93 14.26 -8.81
N SER A 3 14.79 14.38 -7.83
CA SER A 3 14.42 14.72 -6.44
C SER A 3 13.97 16.16 -6.17
N SER A 4 14.15 17.09 -7.10
CA SER A 4 13.67 18.48 -6.89
C SER A 4 12.29 18.75 -7.49
N GLN A 5 11.81 17.87 -8.36
CA GLN A 5 10.55 18.06 -9.07
C GLN A 5 9.36 17.41 -8.36
N TYR A 6 9.60 16.39 -7.53
CA TYR A 6 8.56 15.62 -6.86
C TYR A 6 8.80 15.60 -5.34
N ARG A 7 7.73 15.72 -4.58
CA ARG A 7 7.77 15.73 -3.12
C ARG A 7 6.70 14.81 -2.53
N VAL A 8 7.10 14.01 -1.54
CA VAL A 8 6.16 13.20 -0.76
C VAL A 8 5.65 13.98 0.46
N ARG A 9 4.37 13.89 0.74
CA ARG A 9 3.74 14.42 1.95
C ARG A 9 2.57 13.56 2.41
N ALA A 10 2.12 13.78 3.64
CA ALA A 10 0.86 13.23 4.11
C ALA A 10 -0.31 13.69 3.23
N ALA A 11 -1.26 12.79 2.99
CA ALA A 11 -2.46 13.13 2.25
C ALA A 11 -3.36 14.07 3.08
N ARG A 12 -4.11 14.92 2.38
CA ARG A 12 -5.10 15.84 2.93
C ARG A 12 -6.47 15.47 2.38
N THR A 13 -7.52 15.89 3.06
CA THR A 13 -8.89 15.64 2.58
C THR A 13 -9.12 16.14 1.16
N SER A 14 -8.50 17.26 0.80
CA SER A 14 -8.55 17.83 -0.55
C SER A 14 -7.90 16.95 -1.63
N ASP A 15 -7.05 15.99 -1.25
CA ASP A 15 -6.39 15.07 -2.19
C ASP A 15 -7.28 13.86 -2.56
N VAL A 16 -8.34 13.59 -1.82
CA VAL A 16 -9.16 12.38 -2.00
C VAL A 16 -9.71 12.26 -3.42
N PRO A 17 -10.24 13.31 -4.07
CA PRO A 17 -10.67 13.21 -5.47
C PRO A 17 -9.54 12.81 -6.43
N ALA A 18 -8.32 13.32 -6.22
CA ALA A 18 -7.16 12.98 -7.03
C ALA A 18 -6.72 11.53 -6.78
N ILE A 19 -6.72 11.07 -5.53
CA ILE A 19 -6.43 9.68 -5.17
C ILE A 19 -7.43 8.74 -5.85
N GLN A 20 -8.71 9.06 -5.78
CA GLN A 20 -9.77 8.28 -6.44
C GLN A 20 -9.55 8.21 -7.96
N ALA A 21 -9.23 9.33 -8.58
CA ALA A 21 -8.96 9.40 -10.02
C ALA A 21 -7.72 8.58 -10.43
N LEU A 22 -6.65 8.58 -9.62
CA LEU A 22 -5.46 7.77 -9.87
C LEU A 22 -5.76 6.27 -9.76
N ARG A 23 -6.63 5.87 -8.85
CA ARG A 23 -6.99 4.46 -8.60
C ARG A 23 -7.97 3.91 -9.64
N ALA A 24 -8.86 4.73 -10.17
CA ALA A 24 -9.99 4.31 -10.99
C ALA A 24 -9.61 3.37 -12.17
N PRO A 25 -8.51 3.59 -12.93
CA PRO A 25 -8.13 2.70 -14.02
C PRO A 25 -7.78 1.28 -13.59
N ASP A 26 -7.35 1.09 -12.34
CA ASP A 26 -6.84 -0.17 -11.80
C ASP A 26 -7.80 -0.85 -10.82
N GLU A 27 -8.87 -0.17 -10.38
CA GLU A 27 -9.86 -0.76 -9.47
C GLU A 27 -10.59 -1.93 -10.10
N GLY A 28 -10.73 -3.01 -9.31
CA GLY A 28 -11.36 -4.25 -9.75
C GLY A 28 -10.48 -5.11 -10.65
N ARG A 29 -9.31 -4.60 -11.04
CA ARG A 29 -8.32 -5.30 -11.86
C ARG A 29 -7.05 -5.63 -11.07
N VAL A 30 -6.33 -4.60 -10.62
CA VAL A 30 -5.07 -4.70 -9.88
C VAL A 30 -5.18 -4.12 -8.47
N LEU A 31 -6.21 -3.31 -8.20
CA LEU A 31 -6.53 -2.75 -6.90
C LEU A 31 -7.92 -3.17 -6.46
N LEU A 32 -8.09 -3.39 -5.15
CA LEU A 32 -9.41 -3.57 -4.57
C LEU A 32 -10.21 -2.28 -4.67
N HIS A 33 -11.52 -2.42 -4.94
CA HIS A 33 -12.44 -1.28 -4.91
C HIS A 33 -12.54 -0.70 -3.50
N HIS A 34 -12.48 0.63 -3.41
CA HIS A 34 -12.73 1.35 -2.15
C HIS A 34 -13.89 2.31 -2.33
N GLU A 35 -14.85 2.22 -1.43
CA GLU A 35 -15.87 3.25 -1.31
C GLU A 35 -15.23 4.60 -0.98
N LEU A 36 -15.82 5.68 -1.49
CA LEU A 36 -15.31 7.03 -1.25
C LEU A 36 -15.18 7.35 0.24
N VAL A 37 -16.15 6.93 1.05
CA VAL A 37 -16.11 7.11 2.51
C VAL A 37 -14.90 6.41 3.13
N SER A 38 -14.54 5.22 2.65
CA SER A 38 -13.35 4.51 3.12
C SER A 38 -12.06 5.27 2.85
N LEU A 39 -11.95 5.96 1.71
CA LEU A 39 -10.78 6.78 1.42
C LEU A 39 -10.65 7.94 2.41
N TYR A 40 -11.77 8.59 2.79
CA TYR A 40 -11.76 9.62 3.82
C TYR A 40 -11.41 9.05 5.20
N GLU A 41 -12.00 7.93 5.60
CA GLU A 41 -11.74 7.31 6.91
C GLU A 41 -10.29 6.84 7.06
N LYS A 42 -9.69 6.32 5.98
CA LYS A 42 -8.32 5.81 5.95
C LYS A 42 -7.28 6.86 5.53
N LEU A 43 -7.70 8.11 5.35
CA LEU A 43 -6.82 9.18 4.85
C LEU A 43 -5.50 9.31 5.61
N PRO A 44 -5.44 9.20 6.95
CA PRO A 44 -4.17 9.28 7.70
C PRO A 44 -3.13 8.24 7.31
N GLU A 45 -3.56 7.11 6.73
CA GLU A 45 -2.66 6.05 6.25
C GLU A 45 -1.94 6.43 4.96
N PHE A 46 -2.46 7.42 4.21
CA PHE A 46 -1.99 7.73 2.86
C PHE A 46 -0.88 8.76 2.84
N ARG A 47 0.05 8.53 1.92
CA ARG A 47 1.03 9.51 1.44
C ARG A 47 0.76 9.79 -0.03
N VAL A 48 1.01 11.02 -0.45
CA VAL A 48 0.91 11.43 -1.85
C VAL A 48 2.25 11.98 -2.33
N VAL A 49 2.51 11.80 -3.61
CA VAL A 49 3.59 12.50 -4.29
C VAL A 49 2.96 13.63 -5.08
N VAL A 50 3.52 14.82 -4.93
CA VAL A 50 3.08 16.00 -5.69
C VAL A 50 4.22 16.50 -6.58
N ASP A 51 3.85 17.03 -7.76
CA ASP A 51 4.79 17.69 -8.67
C ASP A 51 5.07 19.14 -8.24
N ALA A 52 5.84 19.85 -9.04
CA ALA A 52 6.22 21.24 -8.76
C ALA A 52 5.02 22.19 -8.69
N GLU A 53 3.95 21.88 -9.40
CA GLU A 53 2.69 22.65 -9.44
C GLU A 53 1.75 22.26 -8.30
N GLY A 54 2.13 21.27 -7.47
CA GLY A 54 1.30 20.78 -6.37
C GLY A 54 0.24 19.76 -6.77
N ARG A 55 0.26 19.27 -8.01
CA ARG A 55 -0.66 18.24 -8.49
C ARG A 55 -0.27 16.88 -7.91
N VAL A 56 -1.23 16.12 -7.42
CA VAL A 56 -1.03 14.75 -6.94
C VAL A 56 -0.78 13.82 -8.14
N VAL A 57 0.38 13.18 -8.16
CA VAL A 57 0.82 12.29 -9.25
C VAL A 57 0.99 10.83 -8.80
N ALA A 58 0.98 10.58 -7.50
CA ALA A 58 0.99 9.23 -6.95
C ALA A 58 0.38 9.22 -5.55
N ALA A 59 -0.11 8.08 -5.14
CA ALA A 59 -0.64 7.86 -3.81
C ALA A 59 -0.38 6.41 -3.36
N GLY A 60 -0.31 6.20 -2.05
CA GLY A 60 -0.19 4.87 -1.46
C GLY A 60 -0.41 4.95 0.04
N GLY A 61 -0.70 3.82 0.65
CA GLY A 61 -1.03 3.73 2.07
C GLY A 61 -0.17 2.75 2.84
N LEU A 62 -0.05 3.03 4.14
CA LEU A 62 0.52 2.12 5.13
C LEU A 62 -0.55 1.80 6.16
N HIS A 63 -0.95 0.54 6.23
CA HIS A 63 -1.93 0.06 7.19
C HIS A 63 -1.26 -0.79 8.26
N VAL A 64 -1.26 -0.31 9.50
CA VAL A 64 -0.72 -1.06 10.65
C VAL A 64 -1.65 -2.23 10.95
N MET A 65 -1.07 -3.44 11.03
CA MET A 65 -1.81 -4.67 11.30
C MET A 65 -1.50 -5.25 12.69
N TRP A 66 -0.26 -5.12 13.14
CA TRP A 66 0.17 -5.59 14.45
C TRP A 66 1.32 -4.73 14.97
N SER A 67 1.84 -5.04 16.17
CA SER A 67 2.90 -4.24 16.79
C SER A 67 4.17 -4.09 15.94
N ASP A 68 4.44 -5.05 15.06
CA ASP A 68 5.64 -5.11 14.23
C ASP A 68 5.34 -5.30 12.74
N LEU A 69 4.05 -5.32 12.36
CA LEU A 69 3.59 -5.69 11.03
C LEU A 69 2.66 -4.64 10.44
N ALA A 70 2.91 -4.25 9.20
CA ALA A 70 2.04 -3.37 8.44
C ALA A 70 1.98 -3.80 6.98
N GLU A 71 0.96 -3.35 6.28
CA GLU A 71 0.79 -3.54 4.84
C GLU A 71 1.02 -2.23 4.09
N VAL A 72 1.86 -2.30 3.07
CA VAL A 72 1.92 -1.28 2.03
C VAL A 72 0.83 -1.62 1.02
N ARG A 73 -0.11 -0.71 0.81
CA ARG A 73 -1.28 -0.94 -0.03
C ARG A 73 -1.61 0.23 -0.94
N SER A 74 -2.33 -0.06 -2.00
CA SER A 74 -2.93 0.96 -2.87
C SER A 74 -1.91 1.90 -3.52
N ILE A 75 -0.67 1.43 -3.78
CA ILE A 75 0.29 2.23 -4.53
C ILE A 75 -0.19 2.40 -5.97
N VAL A 76 -0.32 3.64 -6.38
CA VAL A 76 -0.70 4.01 -7.74
C VAL A 76 0.09 5.25 -8.18
N VAL A 77 0.55 5.24 -9.41
CA VAL A 77 1.27 6.35 -10.05
C VAL A 77 0.52 6.74 -11.32
N ASP A 78 0.45 8.04 -11.61
CA ASP A 78 -0.10 8.54 -12.87
C ASP A 78 0.53 7.75 -14.04
N GLY A 79 -0.33 7.17 -14.88
CA GLY A 79 0.08 6.30 -15.97
C GLY A 79 1.08 6.94 -16.94
N THR A 80 1.00 8.26 -17.12
CA THR A 80 1.91 9.02 -18.01
C THR A 80 3.29 9.23 -17.40
N LEU A 81 3.44 9.00 -16.08
CA LEU A 81 4.66 9.24 -15.32
C LEU A 81 5.33 7.94 -14.81
N ARG A 82 4.83 6.79 -15.23
CA ARG A 82 5.46 5.50 -14.90
C ARG A 82 6.87 5.44 -15.46
N GLY A 83 7.77 4.76 -14.73
CA GLY A 83 9.17 4.65 -15.13
C GLY A 83 10.07 5.83 -14.74
N HIS A 84 9.54 6.84 -14.05
CA HIS A 84 10.29 8.03 -13.62
C HIS A 84 10.75 7.98 -12.14
N GLY A 85 10.67 6.81 -11.50
CA GLY A 85 11.11 6.63 -10.12
C GLY A 85 10.12 7.12 -9.04
N ILE A 86 8.94 7.59 -9.41
CA ILE A 86 7.95 8.15 -8.49
C ILE A 86 7.41 7.08 -7.53
N GLY A 87 7.16 5.87 -8.04
CA GLY A 87 6.72 4.74 -7.23
C GLY A 87 7.74 4.37 -6.15
N GLY A 88 9.03 4.35 -6.51
CA GLY A 88 10.12 4.10 -5.56
C GLY A 88 10.24 5.18 -4.50
N LEU A 89 10.11 6.45 -4.90
CA LEU A 89 10.10 7.59 -3.96
C LEU A 89 8.97 7.46 -2.93
N LEU A 90 7.77 7.11 -3.39
CA LEU A 90 6.62 6.90 -2.51
C LEU A 90 6.82 5.70 -1.59
N LEU A 91 7.27 4.57 -2.14
CA LEU A 91 7.48 3.35 -1.37
C LEU A 91 8.50 3.55 -0.25
N GLU A 92 9.63 4.21 -0.53
CA GLU A 92 10.63 4.48 0.51
C GLU A 92 10.11 5.43 1.59
N ALA A 93 9.26 6.39 1.25
CA ALA A 93 8.60 7.24 2.24
C ALA A 93 7.65 6.44 3.15
N LEU A 94 6.93 5.45 2.61
CA LEU A 94 6.10 4.55 3.41
C LEU A 94 6.95 3.61 4.29
N VAL A 95 8.09 3.16 3.80
CA VAL A 95 9.07 2.38 4.58
C VAL A 95 9.60 3.20 5.74
N ASP A 96 9.97 4.45 5.52
CA ASP A 96 10.45 5.34 6.59
C ASP A 96 9.35 5.59 7.63
N LEU A 97 8.11 5.82 7.19
CA LEU A 97 6.97 5.91 8.11
C LEU A 97 6.79 4.63 8.94
N ALA A 98 6.92 3.47 8.32
CA ALA A 98 6.84 2.20 9.02
C ALA A 98 7.92 2.07 10.11
N ARG A 99 9.16 2.48 9.80
CA ARG A 99 10.26 2.51 10.79
C ARG A 99 9.97 3.45 11.94
N GLU A 100 9.45 4.64 11.66
CA GLU A 100 9.05 5.61 12.71
C GLU A 100 7.99 5.05 13.64
N LEU A 101 7.08 4.21 13.12
CA LEU A 101 6.03 3.55 13.89
C LEU A 101 6.50 2.29 14.64
N GLY A 102 7.76 1.87 14.44
CA GLY A 102 8.30 0.66 15.06
C GLY A 102 7.98 -0.63 14.31
N ILE A 103 7.51 -0.53 13.08
CA ILE A 103 7.23 -1.70 12.24
C ILE A 103 8.54 -2.35 11.79
N GLN A 104 8.59 -3.68 11.85
CA GLN A 104 9.76 -4.48 11.46
C GLN A 104 9.51 -5.32 10.22
N ARG A 105 8.24 -5.54 9.86
CA ARG A 105 7.84 -6.36 8.72
C ARG A 105 6.78 -5.65 7.90
N LEU A 106 7.03 -5.57 6.59
CA LEU A 106 6.07 -5.00 5.64
C LEU A 106 5.54 -6.09 4.72
N PHE A 107 4.23 -6.20 4.65
CA PHE A 107 3.49 -7.05 3.71
C PHE A 107 2.99 -6.22 2.54
N CYS A 108 2.90 -6.83 1.36
CA CYS A 108 2.13 -6.30 0.25
C CYS A 108 1.51 -7.44 -0.57
N LEU A 109 0.44 -7.10 -1.26
CA LEU A 109 -0.22 -7.95 -2.24
C LEU A 109 -0.13 -7.24 -3.58
N THR A 110 0.59 -7.82 -4.57
CA THR A 110 0.97 -7.09 -5.78
C THR A 110 1.04 -7.95 -7.03
N PHE A 111 0.80 -7.31 -8.18
CA PHE A 111 1.20 -7.82 -9.51
C PHE A 111 2.62 -7.38 -9.90
N GLU A 112 3.15 -6.35 -9.26
CA GLU A 112 4.43 -5.70 -9.60
C GLU A 112 5.59 -6.33 -8.81
N THR A 113 5.78 -7.64 -8.96
CA THR A 113 6.79 -8.41 -8.21
C THR A 113 8.21 -7.93 -8.46
N SER A 114 8.52 -7.51 -9.70
CA SER A 114 9.84 -6.95 -10.03
C SER A 114 10.10 -5.63 -9.33
N PHE A 115 9.10 -4.75 -9.27
CA PHE A 115 9.21 -3.47 -8.57
C PHE A 115 9.46 -3.69 -7.07
N PHE A 116 8.61 -4.45 -6.41
CA PHE A 116 8.77 -4.73 -4.98
C PHE A 116 10.02 -5.55 -4.67
N GLY A 117 10.40 -6.48 -5.55
CA GLY A 117 11.64 -7.25 -5.42
C GLY A 117 12.88 -6.37 -5.39
N ARG A 118 12.94 -5.35 -6.24
CA ARG A 118 14.04 -4.36 -6.22
C ARG A 118 14.10 -3.54 -4.93
N HIS A 119 12.99 -3.46 -4.21
CA HIS A 119 12.88 -2.77 -2.92
C HIS A 119 12.92 -3.71 -1.71
N GLY A 120 13.47 -4.92 -1.88
CA GLY A 120 13.76 -5.84 -0.78
C GLY A 120 12.59 -6.70 -0.32
N PHE A 121 11.47 -6.71 -1.04
CA PHE A 121 10.37 -7.64 -0.78
C PHE A 121 10.65 -9.00 -1.41
N VAL A 122 10.28 -10.07 -0.70
CA VAL A 122 10.37 -11.45 -1.17
C VAL A 122 9.00 -12.11 -1.12
N GLU A 123 8.73 -13.01 -2.05
CA GLU A 123 7.48 -13.77 -2.08
C GLU A 123 7.35 -14.66 -0.85
N ILE A 124 6.14 -14.73 -0.28
CA ILE A 124 5.78 -15.62 0.82
C ILE A 124 4.55 -16.46 0.45
N SER A 125 4.48 -17.66 1.00
CA SER A 125 3.36 -18.60 0.80
C SER A 125 2.58 -18.88 2.10
N ASP A 126 3.16 -18.60 3.25
CA ASP A 126 2.60 -18.84 4.59
C ASP A 126 2.18 -17.54 5.27
N VAL A 127 1.53 -17.67 6.42
CA VAL A 127 1.15 -16.53 7.28
C VAL A 127 2.17 -16.47 8.42
N PRO A 128 3.11 -15.49 8.42
CA PRO A 128 4.23 -15.47 9.34
C PRO A 128 3.88 -14.82 10.69
N VAL A 129 2.83 -15.31 11.35
CA VAL A 129 2.40 -14.88 12.69
C VAL A 129 2.11 -16.11 13.54
N ASP A 130 2.25 -15.97 14.87
CA ASP A 130 1.88 -17.01 15.79
C ASP A 130 0.35 -17.21 15.90
N GLU A 131 -0.07 -18.28 16.54
CA GLU A 131 -1.48 -18.63 16.64
C GLU A 131 -2.31 -17.59 17.40
N ALA A 132 -1.77 -17.01 18.45
CA ALA A 132 -2.45 -15.98 19.24
C ALA A 132 -2.64 -14.69 18.44
N THR A 133 -1.61 -14.25 17.71
CA THR A 133 -1.67 -13.08 16.83
C THR A 133 -2.64 -13.32 15.67
N PHE A 134 -2.64 -14.52 15.09
CA PHE A 134 -3.58 -14.90 14.06
C PHE A 134 -5.04 -14.75 14.54
N ALA A 135 -5.32 -15.27 15.74
CA ALA A 135 -6.67 -15.20 16.33
C ALA A 135 -7.14 -13.76 16.56
N GLU A 136 -6.24 -12.86 16.97
CA GLU A 136 -6.56 -11.43 17.11
C GLU A 136 -6.79 -10.76 15.75
N LEU A 137 -5.90 -10.97 14.79
CA LEU A 137 -6.01 -10.41 13.44
C LEU A 137 -7.28 -10.88 12.72
N ALA A 138 -7.73 -12.12 12.96
CA ALA A 138 -8.95 -12.66 12.38
C ALA A 138 -10.22 -11.90 12.79
N ARG A 139 -10.16 -11.09 13.84
CA ARG A 139 -11.27 -10.21 14.28
C ARG A 139 -11.33 -8.91 13.49
N SER A 140 -10.31 -8.58 12.71
CA SER A 140 -10.30 -7.37 11.87
C SER A 140 -11.38 -7.44 10.81
N THR A 141 -12.04 -6.31 10.56
CA THR A 141 -12.97 -6.14 9.42
C THR A 141 -12.28 -5.68 8.15
N ASP A 142 -10.98 -5.42 8.20
CA ASP A 142 -10.20 -4.96 7.06
C ASP A 142 -9.94 -6.10 6.07
N ASP A 143 -10.25 -5.88 4.80
CA ASP A 143 -10.10 -6.90 3.75
C ASP A 143 -8.63 -7.23 3.47
N GLY A 144 -7.72 -6.26 3.59
CA GLY A 144 -6.29 -6.50 3.44
C GLY A 144 -5.73 -7.41 4.54
N VAL A 145 -6.21 -7.26 5.78
CA VAL A 145 -5.85 -8.17 6.88
C VAL A 145 -6.40 -9.57 6.59
N ALA A 146 -7.63 -9.69 6.11
CA ALA A 146 -8.21 -10.98 5.73
C ALA A 146 -7.43 -11.66 4.60
N GLU A 147 -6.98 -10.90 3.60
CA GLU A 147 -6.11 -11.40 2.53
C GLU A 147 -4.76 -11.87 3.06
N PHE A 148 -4.15 -11.11 3.99
CA PHE A 148 -2.90 -11.52 4.64
C PHE A 148 -3.06 -12.87 5.37
N LEU A 149 -4.17 -13.07 6.07
CA LEU A 149 -4.48 -14.30 6.82
C LEU A 149 -4.99 -15.43 5.93
N ASP A 150 -5.26 -15.16 4.66
CA ASP A 150 -5.85 -16.12 3.73
C ASP A 150 -7.23 -16.63 4.19
N LEU A 151 -8.05 -15.73 4.73
CA LEU A 151 -9.38 -16.07 5.23
C LEU A 151 -10.39 -16.29 4.11
N ALA A 152 -11.27 -17.30 4.27
CA ALA A 152 -12.27 -17.67 3.29
C ALA A 152 -13.36 -16.61 3.01
N ARG A 153 -13.54 -15.63 3.90
CA ARG A 153 -14.49 -14.51 3.70
C ARG A 153 -14.07 -13.56 2.58
N VAL A 154 -12.78 -13.52 2.26
CA VAL A 154 -12.25 -12.79 1.11
C VAL A 154 -12.11 -13.81 -0.04
N LYS A 155 -12.53 -13.43 -1.23
CA LYS A 155 -12.25 -14.23 -2.42
C LYS A 155 -10.74 -14.27 -2.63
N GLN A 156 -10.13 -15.37 -2.19
CA GLN A 156 -8.69 -15.53 -2.14
C GLN A 156 -8.08 -15.31 -3.51
N ASN A 157 -7.22 -14.29 -3.59
CA ASN A 157 -6.36 -14.03 -4.73
C ASN A 157 -7.07 -14.12 -6.10
N THR A 158 -8.33 -13.70 -6.17
CA THR A 158 -9.11 -13.72 -7.42
C THR A 158 -8.50 -12.82 -8.50
N LEU A 159 -7.67 -11.86 -8.09
CA LEU A 159 -6.92 -10.98 -8.99
C LEU A 159 -5.59 -11.59 -9.46
N GLY A 160 -5.12 -12.70 -8.84
CA GLY A 160 -3.84 -13.32 -9.18
C GLY A 160 -2.62 -12.62 -8.58
N ASN A 161 -2.79 -11.87 -7.50
CA ASN A 161 -1.71 -11.14 -6.82
C ASN A 161 -0.71 -12.07 -6.13
N THR A 162 0.54 -11.64 -6.07
CA THR A 162 1.61 -12.29 -5.29
C THR A 162 1.72 -11.64 -3.91
N ARG A 163 1.84 -12.48 -2.88
CA ARG A 163 2.06 -12.07 -1.49
C ARG A 163 3.56 -11.89 -1.26
N MET A 164 3.96 -10.73 -0.78
CA MET A 164 5.37 -10.42 -0.56
C MET A 164 5.59 -9.78 0.80
N LEU A 165 6.79 -9.98 1.36
CA LEU A 165 7.20 -9.47 2.67
C LEU A 165 8.60 -8.88 2.60
N ARG A 166 8.82 -7.77 3.30
CA ARG A 166 10.13 -7.15 3.51
C ARG A 166 10.39 -7.03 5.02
N LEU A 167 11.59 -7.42 5.44
CA LEU A 167 12.09 -7.13 6.79
C LEU A 167 12.79 -5.76 6.79
N LEU A 168 12.49 -4.95 7.79
CA LEU A 168 13.07 -3.61 7.93
C LEU A 168 14.28 -3.57 8.86
#